data_c51133db3d9cd6c2aed3e7b3c33a34a5
#
_entry.id   c51133db3d9cd6c2aed3e7b3c33a34a5
#
_cell.length_a   1.000
_cell.length_b   1.000
_cell.length_c   1.000
_cell.angle_alpha   90.00
_cell.angle_beta   90.00
_cell.angle_gamma   90.00
#
_symmetry.space_group_name_H-M   'P 1'
#
loop_
_entity.id
_entity.type
_entity.pdbx_description
1 polymer ?
#
loop_
_entity_poly.entity_id
_entity_poly.type
_entity_poly.pdbx_seq_one_letter_code
_entity_poly.pdbx_strand_id
1 'polypeptide(L)'
;EQIFRRLGDGRLASGQALAAELGVTPSALLQAVQALEEAGARIETVSNRGYRLCGGIVALDAARILAMLPAGAQARVARCEVAWTLPSTNAALLAAAEPPCGQAAVMLAEHQTAGRGRRGRQWVAPLGGALCLSIAWSFAGLPRDLAALSLVAGVCALRAFAAGDVRGLALKWPNDLLAGGRKLGGILIEMRAESSGPSLVVIGIGVNVALGADARARVAATGNEVADFVELGGDPDRNVLVARLIGEIVTALPKFAVEGFAPFAAEWRQAD
;
A
#
# COMPACT_ATOMS: atom_id res chain seq x y z
N GLU A 1 -1.79 0.00 -18.31
CA GLU A 1 -1.78 -1.18 -17.44
C GLU A 1 -1.07 -2.36 -18.12
N GLN A 2 -1.52 -2.83 -19.29
CA GLN A 2 -0.93 -4.01 -19.98
C GLN A 2 0.56 -3.85 -20.21
N ILE A 3 1.04 -2.68 -20.68
CA ILE A 3 2.47 -2.40 -20.86
C ILE A 3 3.23 -2.55 -19.53
N PHE A 4 2.72 -1.98 -18.45
CA PHE A 4 3.34 -2.06 -17.13
C PHE A 4 3.45 -3.53 -16.65
N ARG A 5 2.37 -4.30 -16.78
CA ARG A 5 2.37 -5.73 -16.44
C ARG A 5 3.38 -6.52 -17.29
N ARG A 6 3.45 -6.20 -18.58
CA ARG A 6 4.37 -6.88 -19.51
C ARG A 6 5.84 -6.57 -19.26
N LEU A 7 6.15 -5.37 -18.78
CA LEU A 7 7.50 -4.96 -18.39
C LEU A 7 7.85 -5.33 -16.95
N GLY A 8 6.92 -5.91 -16.20
CA GLY A 8 7.05 -6.17 -14.77
C GLY A 8 8.18 -7.11 -14.37
N ASP A 9 8.66 -7.97 -15.27
CA ASP A 9 9.83 -8.84 -15.05
C ASP A 9 11.18 -8.09 -15.09
N GLY A 10 11.18 -6.80 -15.43
CA GLY A 10 12.36 -5.96 -15.52
C GLY A 10 13.28 -6.27 -16.71
N ARG A 11 12.86 -7.15 -17.65
CA ARG A 11 13.61 -7.47 -18.83
C ARG A 11 13.38 -6.44 -19.94
N LEU A 12 14.38 -6.28 -20.82
CA LEU A 12 14.26 -5.41 -21.96
C LEU A 12 13.28 -6.03 -22.97
N ALA A 13 12.18 -5.33 -23.27
CA ALA A 13 11.21 -5.72 -24.28
C ALA A 13 11.36 -4.85 -25.53
N SER A 14 11.44 -5.50 -26.72
CA SER A 14 11.47 -4.77 -27.99
C SER A 14 10.19 -3.94 -28.16
N GLY A 15 10.34 -2.65 -28.52
CA GLY A 15 9.19 -1.79 -28.75
C GLY A 15 8.29 -2.29 -29.89
N GLN A 16 8.88 -2.83 -30.94
CA GLN A 16 8.13 -3.43 -32.06
C GLN A 16 7.35 -4.67 -31.62
N ALA A 17 8.00 -5.58 -30.87
CA ALA A 17 7.35 -6.78 -30.39
C ALA A 17 6.20 -6.44 -29.40
N LEU A 18 6.44 -5.47 -28.50
CA LEU A 18 5.46 -5.01 -27.52
C LEU A 18 4.25 -4.35 -28.21
N ALA A 19 4.48 -3.51 -29.23
CA ALA A 19 3.41 -2.90 -30.01
C ALA A 19 2.57 -3.95 -30.74
N ALA A 20 3.23 -4.94 -31.38
CA ALA A 20 2.56 -6.04 -32.08
C ALA A 20 1.73 -6.91 -31.11
N GLU A 21 2.30 -7.30 -29.96
CA GLU A 21 1.65 -8.11 -28.93
C GLU A 21 0.39 -7.43 -28.39
N LEU A 22 0.45 -6.10 -28.19
CA LEU A 22 -0.65 -5.30 -27.63
C LEU A 22 -1.63 -4.77 -28.71
N GLY A 23 -1.35 -5.01 -29.99
CA GLY A 23 -2.19 -4.55 -31.08
C GLY A 23 -2.26 -3.03 -31.23
N VAL A 24 -1.17 -2.31 -30.86
CA VAL A 24 -1.11 -0.85 -30.91
C VAL A 24 -0.05 -0.36 -31.89
N THR A 25 -0.18 0.89 -32.34
CA THR A 25 0.85 1.52 -33.18
C THR A 25 2.10 1.88 -32.35
N PRO A 26 3.30 1.98 -32.96
CA PRO A 26 4.49 2.46 -32.25
C PRO A 26 4.32 3.82 -31.58
N SER A 27 3.58 4.73 -32.21
CA SER A 27 3.28 6.05 -31.62
C SER A 27 2.39 5.95 -30.38
N ALA A 28 1.36 5.09 -30.40
CA ALA A 28 0.49 4.87 -29.26
C ALA A 28 1.25 4.18 -28.10
N LEU A 29 2.17 3.27 -28.41
CA LEU A 29 3.06 2.66 -27.44
C LEU A 29 3.94 3.71 -26.75
N LEU A 30 4.55 4.62 -27.53
CA LEU A 30 5.39 5.69 -26.99
C LEU A 30 4.60 6.60 -26.05
N GLN A 31 3.41 7.06 -26.47
CA GLN A 31 2.53 7.86 -25.63
C GLN A 31 2.15 7.15 -24.32
N ALA A 32 1.85 5.86 -24.40
CA ALA A 32 1.49 5.07 -23.22
C ALA A 32 2.68 4.86 -22.28
N VAL A 33 3.90 4.73 -22.79
CA VAL A 33 5.14 4.68 -21.98
C VAL A 33 5.36 6.02 -21.30
N GLN A 34 5.23 7.15 -22.01
CA GLN A 34 5.32 8.49 -21.41
C GLN A 34 4.31 8.70 -20.29
N ALA A 35 3.05 8.28 -20.49
CA ALA A 35 2.04 8.37 -19.44
C ALA A 35 2.36 7.51 -18.20
N LEU A 36 3.03 6.37 -18.37
CA LEU A 36 3.52 5.57 -17.24
C LEU A 36 4.66 6.28 -16.50
N GLU A 37 5.58 6.92 -17.22
CA GLU A 37 6.68 7.69 -16.63
C GLU A 37 6.14 8.93 -15.88
N GLU A 38 5.17 9.64 -16.43
CA GLU A 38 4.47 10.75 -15.76
C GLU A 38 3.77 10.30 -14.47
N ALA A 39 3.21 9.09 -14.45
CA ALA A 39 2.65 8.47 -13.25
C ALA A 39 3.73 8.01 -12.24
N GLY A 40 5.01 8.11 -12.60
CA GLY A 40 6.15 7.80 -11.74
C GLY A 40 6.74 6.42 -11.94
N ALA A 41 6.36 5.65 -12.96
CA ALA A 41 7.01 4.40 -13.31
C ALA A 41 8.42 4.66 -13.82
N ARG A 42 9.38 3.89 -13.34
CA ARG A 42 10.78 4.01 -13.74
C ARG A 42 11.05 3.16 -14.97
N ILE A 43 10.78 3.71 -16.17
CA ILE A 43 11.01 3.03 -17.43
C ILE A 43 12.31 3.54 -18.06
N GLU A 44 13.19 2.60 -18.45
CA GLU A 44 14.38 2.89 -19.23
C GLU A 44 14.07 2.65 -20.70
N THR A 45 14.25 3.69 -21.49
CA THR A 45 14.17 3.62 -22.94
C THR A 45 15.56 3.37 -23.51
N VAL A 46 15.78 2.19 -24.10
CA VAL A 46 17.05 1.84 -24.76
C VAL A 46 16.89 2.06 -26.27
N SER A 47 17.62 3.07 -26.80
CA SER A 47 17.54 3.47 -28.20
C SER A 47 17.61 2.28 -29.16
N ASN A 48 16.65 2.18 -30.08
CA ASN A 48 16.50 1.12 -31.07
C ASN A 48 16.35 -0.30 -30.52
N ARG A 49 16.20 -0.48 -29.19
CA ARG A 49 16.09 -1.80 -28.55
C ARG A 49 14.76 -2.00 -27.81
N GLY A 50 14.21 -0.95 -27.23
CA GLY A 50 12.91 -1.03 -26.54
C GLY A 50 12.87 -0.44 -25.14
N TYR A 51 12.05 -1.01 -24.28
CA TYR A 51 11.71 -0.50 -22.95
C TYR A 51 11.98 -1.53 -21.86
N ARG A 52 12.37 -1.06 -20.68
CA ARG A 52 12.57 -1.89 -19.49
C ARG A 52 12.04 -1.16 -18.26
N LEU A 53 11.25 -1.83 -17.42
CA LEU A 53 10.86 -1.32 -16.10
C LEU A 53 12.00 -1.56 -15.11
N CYS A 54 12.58 -0.47 -14.58
CA CYS A 54 13.73 -0.56 -13.70
C CYS A 54 13.36 -1.22 -12.36
N GLY A 55 14.15 -2.22 -11.97
CA GLY A 55 14.00 -2.90 -10.68
C GLY A 55 13.04 -4.09 -10.68
N GLY A 56 12.34 -4.34 -11.80
CA GLY A 56 11.30 -5.38 -11.84
C GLY A 56 10.18 -5.10 -10.84
N ILE A 57 8.97 -4.85 -11.29
CA ILE A 57 7.84 -4.53 -10.42
C ILE A 57 6.69 -5.47 -10.76
N VAL A 58 6.41 -6.40 -9.85
CA VAL A 58 5.26 -7.28 -9.98
C VAL A 58 3.99 -6.47 -9.70
N ALA A 59 3.07 -6.45 -10.67
CA ALA A 59 1.78 -5.80 -10.50
C ALA A 59 0.98 -6.44 -9.36
N LEU A 60 0.17 -5.64 -8.68
CA LEU A 60 -0.73 -6.12 -7.64
C LEU A 60 -1.80 -7.03 -8.26
N ASP A 61 -2.11 -8.12 -7.56
CA ASP A 61 -3.09 -9.13 -7.96
C ASP A 61 -3.90 -9.58 -6.74
N ALA A 62 -5.19 -9.28 -6.75
CA ALA A 62 -6.08 -9.59 -5.63
C ALA A 62 -6.19 -11.10 -5.36
N ALA A 63 -6.26 -11.92 -6.40
CA ALA A 63 -6.37 -13.37 -6.25
C ALA A 63 -5.09 -13.97 -5.63
N ARG A 64 -3.93 -13.52 -6.10
CA ARG A 64 -2.62 -13.90 -5.56
C ARG A 64 -2.48 -13.47 -4.10
N ILE A 65 -2.87 -12.25 -3.76
CA ILE A 65 -2.83 -11.73 -2.39
C ILE A 65 -3.72 -12.59 -1.48
N LEU A 66 -4.97 -12.84 -1.88
CA LEU A 66 -5.91 -13.65 -1.10
C LEU A 66 -5.42 -15.08 -0.90
N ALA A 67 -4.80 -15.69 -1.91
CA ALA A 67 -4.24 -17.05 -1.82
C ALA A 67 -3.07 -17.17 -0.84
N MET A 68 -2.37 -16.07 -0.55
CA MET A 68 -1.26 -16.03 0.42
C MET A 68 -1.70 -15.78 1.86
N LEU A 69 -2.97 -15.41 2.09
CA LEU A 69 -3.47 -15.19 3.44
C LEU A 69 -3.62 -16.52 4.21
N PRO A 70 -3.28 -16.55 5.51
CA PRO A 70 -3.70 -17.64 6.38
C PRO A 70 -5.21 -17.85 6.33
N ALA A 71 -5.69 -19.09 6.39
CA ALA A 71 -7.12 -19.43 6.24
C ALA A 71 -8.04 -18.62 7.17
N GLY A 72 -7.63 -18.41 8.43
CA GLY A 72 -8.40 -17.60 9.39
C GLY A 72 -8.46 -16.12 9.04
N ALA A 73 -7.43 -15.56 8.39
CA ALA A 73 -7.41 -14.19 7.90
C ALA A 73 -8.23 -14.06 6.62
N GLN A 74 -8.08 -15.02 5.70
CA GLN A 74 -8.83 -15.05 4.44
C GLN A 74 -10.34 -15.05 4.68
N ALA A 75 -10.83 -15.86 5.63
CA ALA A 75 -12.25 -15.93 5.98
C ALA A 75 -12.82 -14.60 6.51
N ARG A 76 -11.97 -13.67 6.94
CA ARG A 76 -12.36 -12.33 7.40
C ARG A 76 -12.35 -11.28 6.30
N VAL A 77 -11.91 -11.60 5.09
CA VAL A 77 -11.88 -10.66 3.97
C VAL A 77 -13.10 -10.91 3.08
N ALA A 78 -14.09 -10.03 3.15
CA ALA A 78 -15.30 -10.11 2.34
C ALA A 78 -15.04 -9.78 0.86
N ARG A 79 -14.11 -8.83 0.59
CA ARG A 79 -13.68 -8.47 -0.76
C ARG A 79 -12.26 -7.90 -0.76
N CYS A 80 -11.55 -8.11 -1.85
CA CYS A 80 -10.24 -7.53 -2.10
C CYS A 80 -10.18 -7.07 -3.56
N GLU A 81 -9.91 -5.80 -3.77
CA GLU A 81 -9.93 -5.16 -5.07
C GLU A 81 -8.61 -4.41 -5.32
N VAL A 82 -8.14 -4.45 -6.57
CA VAL A 82 -6.98 -3.71 -7.05
C VAL A 82 -7.41 -2.76 -8.15
N ALA A 83 -7.30 -1.47 -7.91
CA ALA A 83 -7.52 -0.44 -8.92
C ALA A 83 -6.20 -0.08 -9.61
N TRP A 84 -6.23 0.13 -10.92
CA TRP A 84 -5.07 0.64 -11.64
C TRP A 84 -4.75 2.08 -11.20
N THR A 85 -5.73 2.95 -11.22
CA THR A 85 -5.60 4.35 -10.77
C THR A 85 -6.88 4.79 -10.10
N LEU A 86 -6.76 5.47 -8.97
CA LEU A 86 -7.86 6.14 -8.29
C LEU A 86 -7.34 7.32 -7.45
N PRO A 87 -8.21 8.23 -7.02
CA PRO A 87 -7.78 9.36 -6.20
C PRO A 87 -7.19 8.92 -4.85
N SER A 88 -7.89 8.05 -4.12
CA SER A 88 -7.48 7.56 -2.79
C SER A 88 -8.20 6.27 -2.44
N THR A 89 -7.45 5.25 -2.01
CA THR A 89 -7.99 3.96 -1.55
C THR A 89 -8.91 4.13 -0.34
N ASN A 90 -8.57 5.02 0.60
CA ASN A 90 -9.44 5.36 1.73
C ASN A 90 -10.77 5.97 1.26
N ALA A 91 -10.71 6.95 0.34
CA ALA A 91 -11.91 7.60 -0.17
C ALA A 91 -12.83 6.61 -0.91
N ALA A 92 -12.25 5.68 -1.67
CA ALA A 92 -13.00 4.63 -2.36
C ALA A 92 -13.76 3.74 -1.37
N LEU A 93 -13.11 3.30 -0.29
CA LEU A 93 -13.75 2.46 0.72
C LEU A 93 -14.78 3.21 1.56
N LEU A 94 -14.55 4.50 1.88
CA LEU A 94 -15.54 5.31 2.57
C LEU A 94 -16.81 5.55 1.75
N ALA A 95 -16.69 5.58 0.42
CA ALA A 95 -17.83 5.72 -0.48
C ALA A 95 -18.51 4.39 -0.85
N ALA A 96 -17.83 3.28 -0.62
CA ALA A 96 -18.34 1.95 -0.96
C ALA A 96 -19.33 1.42 0.09
N ALA A 97 -20.02 0.32 -0.26
CA ALA A 97 -20.82 -0.44 0.68
C ALA A 97 -19.95 -1.01 1.82
N GLU A 98 -20.48 -0.97 3.03
CA GLU A 98 -19.80 -1.51 4.21
C GLU A 98 -19.64 -3.03 4.10
N PRO A 99 -18.52 -3.59 4.56
CA PRO A 99 -18.40 -5.03 4.72
C PRO A 99 -19.30 -5.50 5.87
N PRO A 100 -19.68 -6.78 5.92
CA PRO A 100 -20.36 -7.36 7.07
C PRO A 100 -19.57 -7.10 8.37
N CYS A 101 -20.27 -6.96 9.48
CA CYS A 101 -19.66 -6.75 10.79
C CYS A 101 -18.64 -7.86 11.10
N GLY A 102 -17.44 -7.48 11.54
CA GLY A 102 -16.33 -8.41 11.79
C GLY A 102 -15.60 -8.91 10.54
N GLN A 103 -15.86 -8.31 9.39
CA GLN A 103 -15.15 -8.60 8.14
C GLN A 103 -14.51 -7.33 7.55
N ALA A 104 -13.57 -7.54 6.65
CA ALA A 104 -12.83 -6.52 5.96
C ALA A 104 -13.22 -6.38 4.50
N ALA A 105 -13.23 -5.15 4.00
CA ALA A 105 -13.10 -4.86 2.58
C ALA A 105 -11.73 -4.23 2.34
N VAL A 106 -11.02 -4.73 1.34
CA VAL A 106 -9.65 -4.30 1.00
C VAL A 106 -9.66 -3.61 -0.35
N MET A 107 -9.02 -2.44 -0.41
CA MET A 107 -8.77 -1.69 -1.64
C MET A 107 -7.29 -1.38 -1.78
N LEU A 108 -6.76 -1.72 -2.93
CA LEU A 108 -5.38 -1.43 -3.33
C LEU A 108 -5.39 -0.55 -4.57
N ALA A 109 -4.32 0.21 -4.78
CA ALA A 109 -4.10 0.94 -6.02
C ALA A 109 -2.66 0.85 -6.46
N GLU A 110 -2.45 0.67 -7.78
CA GLU A 110 -1.13 0.81 -8.38
C GLU A 110 -0.67 2.27 -8.36
N HIS A 111 -1.60 3.21 -8.55
CA HIS A 111 -1.33 4.64 -8.53
C HIS A 111 -2.45 5.42 -7.87
N GLN A 112 -2.11 6.34 -6.95
CA GLN A 112 -3.05 7.31 -6.38
C GLN A 112 -2.76 8.71 -6.91
N THR A 113 -3.77 9.37 -7.50
CA THR A 113 -3.65 10.74 -8.02
C THR A 113 -3.81 11.81 -6.95
N ALA A 114 -4.50 11.51 -5.85
CA ALA A 114 -4.77 12.41 -4.72
C ALA A 114 -4.61 11.67 -3.38
N GLY A 115 -3.46 10.99 -3.20
CA GLY A 115 -3.14 10.29 -1.96
C GLY A 115 -3.16 11.24 -0.76
N ARG A 116 -3.76 10.80 0.35
CA ARG A 116 -4.00 11.62 1.54
C ARG A 116 -3.17 11.17 2.73
N GLY A 117 -2.67 12.16 3.47
CA GLY A 117 -2.10 12.01 4.80
C GLY A 117 -2.88 12.82 5.82
N ARG A 118 -2.47 12.76 7.09
CA ARG A 118 -3.10 13.53 8.17
C ARG A 118 -2.95 15.04 7.96
N ARG A 119 -3.94 15.80 8.47
CA ARG A 119 -3.95 17.28 8.45
C ARG A 119 -3.82 17.86 7.03
N GLY A 120 -4.45 17.21 6.04
CA GLY A 120 -4.44 17.68 4.65
C GLY A 120 -3.13 17.50 3.90
N ARG A 121 -2.13 16.79 4.47
CA ARG A 121 -0.89 16.48 3.75
C ARG A 121 -1.16 15.52 2.60
N GLN A 122 -0.40 15.66 1.53
CA GLN A 122 -0.44 14.73 0.41
C GLN A 122 0.46 13.52 0.67
N TRP A 123 -0.02 12.33 0.27
CA TRP A 123 0.79 11.13 0.17
C TRP A 123 1.26 10.95 -1.28
N VAL A 124 2.56 10.96 -1.51
CA VAL A 124 3.16 10.76 -2.84
C VAL A 124 3.26 9.26 -3.10
N ALA A 125 2.57 8.79 -4.14
CA ALA A 125 2.48 7.37 -4.49
C ALA A 125 2.82 7.17 -5.97
N PRO A 126 4.12 7.13 -6.35
CA PRO A 126 4.51 6.87 -7.73
C PRO A 126 4.10 5.46 -8.14
N LEU A 127 3.70 5.31 -9.40
CA LEU A 127 3.29 4.03 -9.98
C LEU A 127 4.37 2.97 -9.79
N GLY A 128 4.01 1.88 -9.12
CA GLY A 128 4.92 0.77 -8.81
C GLY A 128 5.94 1.05 -7.70
N GLY A 129 6.19 2.31 -7.35
CA GLY A 129 7.18 2.70 -6.33
C GLY A 129 6.63 2.78 -4.90
N ALA A 130 5.31 2.72 -4.74
CA ALA A 130 4.65 2.76 -3.44
C ALA A 130 3.62 1.63 -3.32
N LEU A 131 3.27 1.32 -2.08
CA LEU A 131 2.14 0.48 -1.74
C LEU A 131 1.05 1.38 -1.17
N CYS A 132 -0.14 1.32 -1.76
CA CYS A 132 -1.34 2.03 -1.32
C CYS A 132 -2.40 1.00 -0.98
N LEU A 133 -2.58 0.76 0.31
CA LEU A 133 -3.52 -0.20 0.87
C LEU A 133 -4.51 0.51 1.77
N SER A 134 -5.79 0.19 1.64
CA SER A 134 -6.80 0.54 2.65
C SER A 134 -7.62 -0.69 3.02
N ILE A 135 -7.92 -0.82 4.31
CA ILE A 135 -8.75 -1.87 4.88
C ILE A 135 -9.91 -1.19 5.59
N ALA A 136 -11.12 -1.41 5.09
CA ALA A 136 -12.35 -1.03 5.78
C ALA A 136 -12.80 -2.19 6.67
N TRP A 137 -13.15 -1.87 7.90
CA TRP A 137 -13.64 -2.84 8.89
C TRP A 137 -14.90 -2.29 9.56
N SER A 138 -15.93 -3.10 9.63
CA SER A 138 -17.15 -2.75 10.34
C SER A 138 -17.13 -3.33 11.76
N PHE A 139 -17.10 -2.44 12.76
CA PHE A 139 -17.25 -2.79 14.17
C PHE A 139 -18.72 -2.80 14.56
N ALA A 140 -19.12 -3.68 15.48
CA ALA A 140 -20.49 -3.70 16.01
C ALA A 140 -20.90 -2.40 16.75
N GLY A 141 -19.93 -1.64 17.20
CA GLY A 141 -20.07 -0.33 17.83
C GLY A 141 -18.74 0.41 17.82
N LEU A 142 -18.69 1.63 18.34
CA LEU A 142 -17.46 2.42 18.39
C LEU A 142 -16.46 1.81 19.38
N PRO A 143 -15.25 1.38 18.94
CA PRO A 143 -14.23 0.88 19.85
C PRO A 143 -13.79 1.96 20.86
N ARG A 144 -13.56 1.56 22.13
CA ARG A 144 -13.17 2.49 23.21
C ARG A 144 -11.89 3.25 22.90
N ASP A 145 -10.89 2.56 22.36
CA ASP A 145 -9.55 3.10 22.12
C ASP A 145 -9.32 3.44 20.64
N LEU A 146 -10.36 3.86 19.90
CA LEU A 146 -10.26 4.10 18.45
C LEU A 146 -9.09 5.01 18.07
N ALA A 147 -8.76 6.00 18.89
CA ALA A 147 -7.62 6.89 18.68
C ALA A 147 -6.27 6.14 18.63
N ALA A 148 -6.16 4.99 19.29
CA ALA A 148 -4.97 4.15 19.29
C ALA A 148 -4.94 3.13 18.14
N LEU A 149 -5.95 3.06 17.30
CA LEU A 149 -5.98 2.09 16.19
C LEU A 149 -4.83 2.29 15.20
N SER A 150 -4.35 3.53 15.01
CA SER A 150 -3.16 3.78 14.20
C SER A 150 -1.90 3.15 14.79
N LEU A 151 -1.80 3.05 16.11
CA LEU A 151 -0.69 2.42 16.82
C LEU A 151 -0.76 0.89 16.65
N VAL A 152 -1.96 0.31 16.74
CA VAL A 152 -2.20 -1.12 16.48
C VAL A 152 -1.82 -1.46 15.04
N ALA A 153 -2.28 -0.68 14.06
CA ALA A 153 -1.92 -0.87 12.65
C ALA A 153 -0.39 -0.73 12.43
N GLY A 154 0.27 0.15 13.19
CA GLY A 154 1.72 0.28 13.21
C GLY A 154 2.42 -0.99 13.69
N VAL A 155 1.99 -1.55 14.82
CA VAL A 155 2.51 -2.83 15.34
C VAL A 155 2.32 -3.96 14.32
N CYS A 156 1.12 -4.06 13.71
CA CYS A 156 0.84 -5.03 12.65
C CYS A 156 1.78 -4.85 11.44
N ALA A 157 2.06 -3.61 11.05
CA ALA A 157 2.98 -3.32 9.94
C ALA A 157 4.41 -3.74 10.28
N LEU A 158 4.90 -3.51 11.50
CA LEU A 158 6.21 -3.96 11.92
C LEU A 158 6.34 -5.49 11.87
N ARG A 159 5.34 -6.22 12.36
CA ARG A 159 5.31 -7.69 12.31
C ARG A 159 5.36 -8.18 10.86
N ALA A 160 4.54 -7.59 9.99
CA ALA A 160 4.47 -7.94 8.58
C ALA A 160 5.81 -7.70 7.85
N PHE A 161 6.52 -6.62 8.18
CA PHE A 161 7.77 -6.23 7.54
C PHE A 161 8.99 -6.94 8.12
N ALA A 162 9.02 -7.20 9.42
CA ALA A 162 10.08 -7.97 10.07
C ALA A 162 10.18 -9.41 9.48
N ALA A 163 9.05 -10.00 9.08
CA ALA A 163 9.03 -11.28 8.36
C ALA A 163 9.68 -11.23 6.95
N GLY A 164 10.07 -10.05 6.47
CA GLY A 164 10.77 -9.80 5.19
C GLY A 164 12.22 -9.37 5.35
N ASP A 165 12.86 -9.68 6.49
CA ASP A 165 14.27 -9.37 6.82
C ASP A 165 14.63 -7.87 6.86
N VAL A 166 13.66 -6.96 6.82
CA VAL A 166 13.90 -5.52 6.98
C VAL A 166 14.23 -5.20 8.43
N ARG A 167 15.38 -4.58 8.65
CA ARG A 167 15.90 -4.23 9.98
C ARG A 167 15.75 -2.73 10.29
N GLY A 168 15.85 -2.39 11.56
CA GLY A 168 15.81 -1.00 12.01
C GLY A 168 14.44 -0.36 11.86
N LEU A 169 13.38 -1.18 11.82
CA LEU A 169 12.01 -0.71 11.81
C LEU A 169 11.64 -0.10 13.15
N ALA A 170 10.95 1.03 13.13
CA ALA A 170 10.47 1.73 14.29
C ALA A 170 9.10 2.38 14.00
N LEU A 171 8.41 2.76 15.05
CA LEU A 171 7.21 3.55 14.99
C LEU A 171 7.51 4.96 15.48
N LYS A 172 6.82 5.95 14.93
CA LYS A 172 6.82 7.31 15.46
C LYS A 172 5.40 7.74 15.67
N TRP A 173 5.10 8.07 16.92
CA TRP A 173 3.80 8.61 17.26
C TRP A 173 3.42 9.80 16.37
N PRO A 174 2.19 9.91 15.91
CA PRO A 174 1.09 8.97 16.17
C PRO A 174 0.84 7.95 15.04
N ASN A 175 1.57 7.97 13.92
CA ASN A 175 1.16 7.22 12.73
C ASN A 175 2.24 6.99 11.66
N ASP A 176 3.50 7.25 11.98
CA ASP A 176 4.60 7.08 11.01
C ASP A 176 5.32 5.74 11.23
N LEU A 177 5.61 5.08 10.12
CA LEU A 177 6.50 3.92 10.05
C LEU A 177 7.89 4.43 9.66
N LEU A 178 8.89 4.08 10.45
CA LEU A 178 10.28 4.48 10.22
C LEU A 178 11.18 3.27 9.93
N ALA A 179 12.28 3.52 9.25
CA ALA A 179 13.40 2.61 9.16
C ALA A 179 14.71 3.39 9.20
N GLY A 180 15.59 3.07 10.15
CA GLY A 180 16.82 3.80 10.38
C GLY A 180 16.59 5.30 10.65
N GLY A 181 15.51 5.66 11.35
CA GLY A 181 15.12 7.04 11.64
C GLY A 181 14.45 7.79 10.47
N ARG A 182 14.41 7.21 9.27
CA ARG A 182 13.81 7.79 8.06
C ARG A 182 12.40 7.28 7.81
N LYS A 183 11.55 8.09 7.20
CA LYS A 183 10.15 7.73 6.95
C LYS A 183 10.01 6.66 5.86
N LEU A 184 9.56 5.48 6.24
CA LEU A 184 9.24 4.36 5.36
C LEU A 184 7.77 4.39 4.93
N GLY A 185 6.85 4.82 5.81
CA GLY A 185 5.44 4.79 5.53
C GLY A 185 4.61 5.64 6.49
N GLY A 186 3.30 5.60 6.30
CA GLY A 186 2.37 6.28 7.18
C GLY A 186 0.99 5.63 7.19
N ILE A 187 0.28 5.83 8.29
CA ILE A 187 -1.04 5.27 8.55
C ILE A 187 -2.06 6.40 8.67
N LEU A 188 -3.21 6.24 8.02
CA LEU A 188 -4.31 7.20 8.09
C LEU A 188 -5.60 6.47 8.45
N ILE A 189 -6.12 6.75 9.64
CA ILE A 189 -7.41 6.24 10.09
C ILE A 189 -8.48 7.28 9.73
N GLU A 190 -9.49 6.83 9.01
CA GLU A 190 -10.71 7.59 8.73
C GLU A 190 -11.91 6.74 9.11
N MET A 191 -13.03 7.37 9.42
CA MET A 191 -14.22 6.66 9.86
C MET A 191 -15.50 7.29 9.32
N ARG A 192 -16.50 6.45 9.17
CA ARG A 192 -17.89 6.85 9.04
C ARG A 192 -18.66 6.18 10.18
N ALA A 193 -19.19 6.98 11.09
CA ALA A 193 -19.99 6.49 12.20
C ALA A 193 -21.37 7.15 12.15
N GLU A 194 -22.39 6.36 12.42
CA GLU A 194 -23.73 6.85 12.70
C GLU A 194 -23.89 7.07 14.22
N SER A 195 -24.89 7.84 14.62
CA SER A 195 -25.12 8.19 16.02
C SER A 195 -25.41 6.96 16.91
N SER A 196 -25.88 5.88 16.30
CA SER A 196 -26.11 4.59 16.94
C SER A 196 -25.98 3.47 15.91
N GLY A 197 -25.22 2.42 16.24
CA GLY A 197 -25.04 1.29 15.34
C GLY A 197 -23.59 0.95 15.02
N PRO A 198 -23.35 0.17 13.95
CA PRO A 198 -22.03 -0.19 13.50
C PRO A 198 -21.19 1.04 13.13
N SER A 199 -19.88 0.93 13.31
CA SER A 199 -18.93 1.97 12.92
C SER A 199 -18.00 1.44 11.84
N LEU A 200 -18.00 2.07 10.67
CA LEU A 200 -17.05 1.78 9.62
C LEU A 200 -15.75 2.54 9.88
N VAL A 201 -14.66 1.81 10.01
CA VAL A 201 -13.32 2.39 10.12
C VAL A 201 -12.50 1.98 8.92
N VAL A 202 -11.81 2.93 8.30
CA VAL A 202 -10.91 2.70 7.17
C VAL A 202 -9.48 2.97 7.62
N ILE A 203 -8.65 1.94 7.52
CA ILE A 203 -7.23 1.95 7.87
C ILE A 203 -6.45 2.07 6.56
N GLY A 204 -5.95 3.27 6.24
CA GLY A 204 -5.07 3.50 5.10
C GLY A 204 -3.61 3.32 5.50
N ILE A 205 -2.85 2.59 4.70
CA ILE A 205 -1.42 2.37 4.88
C ILE A 205 -0.71 2.69 3.57
N GLY A 206 0.16 3.69 3.61
CA GLY A 206 1.07 4.02 2.53
C GLY A 206 2.49 3.58 2.90
N VAL A 207 3.18 2.84 2.01
CA VAL A 207 4.57 2.41 2.22
C VAL A 207 5.40 2.74 0.98
N ASN A 208 6.56 3.31 1.19
CA ASN A 208 7.56 3.50 0.14
C ASN A 208 8.23 2.15 -0.15
N VAL A 209 8.11 1.66 -1.37
CA VAL A 209 8.66 0.36 -1.77
C VAL A 209 9.95 0.53 -2.57
N ALA A 210 9.91 1.29 -3.66
CA ALA A 210 11.06 1.54 -4.52
C ALA A 210 10.95 2.94 -5.14
N LEU A 211 11.32 3.97 -4.41
CA LEU A 211 11.18 5.35 -4.84
C LEU A 211 12.27 5.74 -5.86
N GLY A 212 11.87 6.34 -6.98
CA GLY A 212 12.77 7.05 -7.88
C GLY A 212 13.26 8.38 -7.30
N ALA A 213 14.28 8.98 -7.91
CA ALA A 213 14.89 10.23 -7.46
C ALA A 213 13.88 11.38 -7.33
N ASP A 214 12.99 11.53 -8.31
CA ASP A 214 11.96 12.60 -8.30
C ASP A 214 10.94 12.42 -7.18
N ALA A 215 10.49 11.19 -6.94
CA ALA A 215 9.57 10.90 -5.84
C ALA A 215 10.24 11.13 -4.49
N ARG A 216 11.52 10.73 -4.33
CA ARG A 216 12.32 11.04 -3.13
C ARG A 216 12.44 12.53 -2.90
N ALA A 217 12.77 13.32 -3.95
CA ALA A 217 12.88 14.77 -3.85
C ALA A 217 11.54 15.41 -3.43
N ARG A 218 10.42 14.96 -4.02
CA ARG A 218 9.07 15.44 -3.65
C ARG A 218 8.71 15.14 -2.20
N VAL A 219 9.05 13.96 -1.69
CA VAL A 219 8.80 13.62 -0.29
C VAL A 219 9.76 14.37 0.64
N ALA A 220 11.03 14.49 0.28
CA ALA A 220 12.02 15.26 1.06
C ALA A 220 11.64 16.74 1.19
N ALA A 221 11.03 17.33 0.16
CA ALA A 221 10.50 18.70 0.22
C ALA A 221 9.43 18.92 1.30
N THR A 222 8.82 17.84 1.84
CA THR A 222 7.90 17.90 2.99
C THR A 222 8.61 17.95 4.35
N GLY A 223 9.94 17.99 4.37
CA GLY A 223 10.77 18.04 5.59
C GLY A 223 11.02 16.67 6.24
N ASN A 224 10.80 15.57 5.54
CA ASN A 224 11.08 14.23 6.03
C ASN A 224 12.22 13.58 5.23
N GLU A 225 13.18 12.98 5.93
CA GLU A 225 14.08 12.01 5.32
C GLU A 225 13.29 10.73 4.99
N VAL A 226 13.58 10.14 3.82
CA VAL A 226 12.80 9.04 3.24
C VAL A 226 13.62 7.78 3.17
N ALA A 227 13.03 6.67 3.64
CA ALA A 227 13.46 5.32 3.36
C ALA A 227 12.48 4.64 2.39
N ASP A 228 12.94 3.65 1.63
CA ASP A 228 12.09 2.71 0.94
C ASP A 228 12.53 1.26 1.19
N PHE A 229 11.61 0.34 0.92
CA PHE A 229 11.73 -1.06 1.28
C PHE A 229 12.90 -1.76 0.57
N VAL A 230 13.13 -1.42 -0.71
CA VAL A 230 14.19 -2.03 -1.54
C VAL A 230 15.57 -1.60 -1.07
N GLU A 231 15.78 -0.32 -0.73
CA GLU A 231 17.08 0.14 -0.22
C GLU A 231 17.46 -0.49 1.13
N LEU A 232 16.46 -0.97 1.88
CA LEU A 232 16.65 -1.66 3.16
C LEU A 232 16.89 -3.17 2.99
N GLY A 233 17.00 -3.65 1.75
CA GLY A 233 17.18 -5.07 1.43
C GLY A 233 15.89 -5.90 1.48
N GLY A 234 14.73 -5.25 1.56
CA GLY A 234 13.44 -5.93 1.57
C GLY A 234 13.04 -6.47 0.20
N ASP A 235 12.21 -7.51 0.20
CA ASP A 235 11.64 -8.09 -1.02
C ASP A 235 10.70 -7.07 -1.69
N PRO A 236 10.93 -6.72 -2.97
CA PRO A 236 10.09 -5.78 -3.69
C PRO A 236 8.71 -6.32 -4.08
N ASP A 237 8.41 -7.60 -3.81
CA ASP A 237 7.10 -8.17 -4.14
C ASP A 237 5.99 -7.61 -3.26
N ARG A 238 5.33 -6.59 -3.77
CA ARG A 238 4.25 -5.90 -3.08
C ARG A 238 3.07 -6.79 -2.74
N ASN A 239 2.82 -7.87 -3.49
CA ASN A 239 1.74 -8.81 -3.18
C ASN A 239 2.02 -9.55 -1.88
N VAL A 240 3.27 -9.96 -1.64
CA VAL A 240 3.70 -10.60 -0.39
C VAL A 240 3.57 -9.64 0.79
N LEU A 241 4.05 -8.40 0.63
CA LEU A 241 3.93 -7.37 1.68
C LEU A 241 2.47 -7.09 2.05
N VAL A 242 1.60 -6.96 1.04
CA VAL A 242 0.17 -6.74 1.23
C VAL A 242 -0.48 -7.91 1.95
N ALA A 243 -0.22 -9.14 1.53
CA ALA A 243 -0.81 -10.32 2.16
C ALA A 243 -0.44 -10.40 3.65
N ARG A 244 0.83 -10.14 3.99
CA ARG A 244 1.29 -10.08 5.39
C ARG A 244 0.58 -8.97 6.18
N LEU A 245 0.51 -7.75 5.62
CA LEU A 245 -0.19 -6.62 6.26
C LEU A 245 -1.67 -6.91 6.50
N ILE A 246 -2.38 -7.41 5.51
CA ILE A 246 -3.79 -7.78 5.65
C ILE A 246 -3.93 -8.85 6.74
N GLY A 247 -3.11 -9.90 6.68
CA GLY A 247 -3.15 -11.02 7.63
C GLY A 247 -2.99 -10.55 9.09
N GLU A 248 -2.00 -9.71 9.37
CA GLU A 248 -1.77 -9.14 10.70
C GLU A 248 -2.93 -8.25 11.15
N ILE A 249 -3.40 -7.33 10.29
CA ILE A 249 -4.45 -6.37 10.65
C ILE A 249 -5.78 -7.07 10.89
N VAL A 250 -6.27 -7.92 9.98
CA VAL A 250 -7.57 -8.57 10.15
C VAL A 250 -7.60 -9.57 11.30
N THR A 251 -6.43 -10.05 11.72
CA THR A 251 -6.27 -10.87 12.92
C THR A 251 -6.27 -10.03 14.20
N ALA A 252 -5.70 -8.83 14.16
CA ALA A 252 -5.63 -7.92 15.31
C ALA A 252 -6.96 -7.22 15.60
N LEU A 253 -7.77 -6.90 14.58
CA LEU A 253 -8.98 -6.09 14.74
C LEU A 253 -10.04 -6.68 15.68
N PRO A 254 -10.35 -8.00 15.67
CA PRO A 254 -11.28 -8.59 16.65
C PRO A 254 -10.76 -8.48 18.09
N LYS A 255 -9.46 -8.66 18.30
CA LYS A 255 -8.83 -8.52 19.61
C LYS A 255 -8.88 -7.06 20.07
N PHE A 256 -8.58 -6.13 19.18
CA PHE A 256 -8.70 -4.70 19.48
C PHE A 256 -10.14 -4.30 19.81
N ALA A 257 -11.14 -4.86 19.14
CA ALA A 257 -12.56 -4.57 19.43
C ALA A 257 -12.95 -4.90 20.86
N VAL A 258 -12.39 -5.99 21.42
CA VAL A 258 -12.72 -6.49 22.77
C VAL A 258 -11.81 -5.88 23.85
N GLU A 259 -10.51 -5.89 23.61
CA GLU A 259 -9.48 -5.59 24.63
C GLU A 259 -8.85 -4.19 24.46
N GLY A 260 -9.19 -3.46 23.39
CA GLY A 260 -8.59 -2.16 23.10
C GLY A 260 -7.10 -2.23 22.77
N PHE A 261 -6.37 -1.18 23.12
CA PHE A 261 -4.93 -1.06 22.82
C PHE A 261 -4.03 -1.90 23.75
N ALA A 262 -4.49 -2.27 24.92
CA ALA A 262 -3.67 -2.89 25.96
C ALA A 262 -2.80 -4.08 25.46
N PRO A 263 -3.31 -5.02 24.63
CA PRO A 263 -2.51 -6.16 24.14
C PRO A 263 -1.35 -5.79 23.21
N PHE A 264 -1.35 -4.60 22.65
CA PHE A 264 -0.36 -4.11 21.69
C PHE A 264 0.64 -3.12 22.30
N ALA A 265 0.33 -2.63 23.50
CA ALA A 265 1.07 -1.54 24.12
C ALA A 265 2.54 -1.84 24.41
N ALA A 266 2.88 -3.09 24.75
CA ALA A 266 4.25 -3.49 25.04
C ALA A 266 5.12 -3.46 23.76
N GLU A 267 4.64 -4.03 22.67
CA GLU A 267 5.34 -4.02 21.39
C GLU A 267 5.49 -2.61 20.82
N TRP A 268 4.42 -1.81 20.95
CA TRP A 268 4.46 -0.42 20.51
C TRP A 268 5.56 0.37 21.24
N ARG A 269 5.65 0.26 22.59
CA ARG A 269 6.68 0.94 23.38
C ARG A 269 8.11 0.51 23.05
N GLN A 270 8.29 -0.74 22.60
CA GLN A 270 9.61 -1.23 22.17
C GLN A 270 10.03 -0.67 20.81
N ALA A 271 9.07 -0.25 20.01
CA ALA A 271 9.27 0.20 18.64
C ALA A 271 9.23 1.74 18.45
N ASP A 272 8.78 2.52 19.48
CA ASP A 272 8.63 3.99 19.42
C ASP A 272 9.95 4.73 19.68
#